data_2c78428c9fa03dfb1dd32dfa2104a171
#
_entry.id   2c78428c9fa03dfb1dd32dfa2104a171
#
_cell.length_a   1.000
_cell.length_b   1.000
_cell.length_c   1.000
_cell.angle_alpha   90.00
_cell.angle_beta   90.00
_cell.angle_gamma   90.00
#
_symmetry.space_group_name_H-M   'P 1'
#
loop_
_entity.id
_entity.type
_entity.pdbx_description
1 polymer ?
#
loop_
_entity_poly.entity_id
_entity_poly.type
_entity_poly.pdbx_seq_one_letter_code
_entity_poly.pdbx_strand_id
1 'polypeptide(L)'
;EGQTMKIPTISFFAASNEIPDFSEPENEILKPLYDRFDLKIVTEYVKEKDNRQAILKQKQQSALKSNNTMITLNELYAMQNEVKLVKVPNSINEIMDDILCALRRKDIHISDRKFFNYTPIVQAAAYIRGSDTVSVEDLMILKNYFWTTPSEIETISDVLKEICDNPIKKRIDDLIAMADEAFEDFMANSENNRAFGKVRNELMRVYADLQNIECASEDDGNKIEDACTQLESISKKVYEKKNFTIVPLSETYAQQI
;
A
#
# COMPACT_ATOMS: atom_id res chain seq x y z
N GLU A 1 -38.88 -20.90 10.88
CA GLU A 1 -37.79 -21.33 11.76
C GLU A 1 -36.73 -22.00 10.87
N GLY A 2 -35.62 -21.28 10.59
CA GLY A 2 -34.58 -21.76 9.70
C GLY A 2 -33.72 -22.85 10.39
N GLN A 3 -33.62 -24.00 9.75
CA GLN A 3 -32.64 -25.01 10.15
C GLN A 3 -31.26 -24.58 9.70
N THR A 4 -30.30 -24.48 10.62
CA THR A 4 -28.90 -24.23 10.30
C THR A 4 -28.23 -25.54 9.88
N MET A 5 -27.77 -25.63 8.63
CA MET A 5 -27.06 -26.79 8.11
C MET A 5 -25.58 -26.44 7.89
N LYS A 6 -24.69 -27.27 8.43
CA LYS A 6 -23.26 -27.09 8.26
C LYS A 6 -22.85 -27.63 6.88
N ILE A 7 -22.35 -26.75 6.01
CA ILE A 7 -21.88 -27.10 4.67
C ILE A 7 -20.36 -27.18 4.70
N PRO A 8 -19.73 -28.26 4.18
CA PRO A 8 -18.27 -28.40 4.16
C PRO A 8 -17.65 -27.60 3.01
N THR A 9 -18.03 -26.35 2.85
CA THR A 9 -17.49 -25.45 1.83
C THR A 9 -16.21 -24.81 2.35
N ILE A 10 -15.13 -24.89 1.57
CA ILE A 10 -13.81 -24.33 1.89
C ILE A 10 -13.60 -23.01 1.17
N SER A 11 -14.01 -22.93 -0.10
CA SER A 11 -13.81 -21.75 -0.95
C SER A 11 -15.04 -21.49 -1.82
N PHE A 12 -15.30 -20.22 -2.09
CA PHE A 12 -16.35 -19.77 -2.99
C PHE A 12 -15.71 -19.07 -4.19
N PHE A 13 -16.04 -19.53 -5.40
CA PHE A 13 -15.68 -18.90 -6.64
C PHE A 13 -16.94 -18.51 -7.40
N ALA A 14 -16.97 -17.30 -7.92
CA ALA A 14 -18.05 -16.80 -8.75
C ALA A 14 -17.49 -16.24 -10.06
N ALA A 15 -18.29 -16.28 -11.11
CA ALA A 15 -17.99 -15.64 -12.38
C ALA A 15 -19.21 -14.83 -12.84
N SER A 16 -18.99 -13.62 -13.35
CA SER A 16 -20.02 -12.75 -13.90
C SER A 16 -19.48 -12.12 -15.17
N ASN A 17 -20.34 -11.89 -16.16
CA ASN A 17 -19.94 -11.20 -17.39
C ASN A 17 -19.77 -9.70 -17.16
N GLU A 18 -20.55 -9.13 -16.24
CA GLU A 18 -20.53 -7.70 -15.91
C GLU A 18 -20.64 -7.54 -14.39
N ILE A 19 -20.07 -6.44 -13.91
CA ILE A 19 -20.29 -6.00 -12.54
C ILE A 19 -21.42 -4.97 -12.59
N PRO A 20 -22.49 -5.14 -11.79
CA PRO A 20 -23.59 -4.19 -11.74
C PRO A 20 -23.10 -2.78 -11.35
N ASP A 21 -23.72 -1.76 -11.92
CA ASP A 21 -23.55 -0.40 -11.42
C ASP A 21 -24.34 -0.25 -10.13
N PHE A 22 -23.61 -0.15 -9.02
CA PHE A 22 -24.20 -0.03 -7.68
C PHE A 22 -24.76 1.37 -7.37
N SER A 23 -24.62 2.34 -8.26
CA SER A 23 -25.30 3.63 -8.15
C SER A 23 -26.78 3.55 -8.51
N GLU A 24 -27.16 2.50 -9.24
CA GLU A 24 -28.56 2.22 -9.57
C GLU A 24 -29.28 1.55 -8.38
N PRO A 25 -30.45 2.04 -7.96
CA PRO A 25 -31.18 1.50 -6.79
C PRO A 25 -31.49 0.00 -6.88
N GLU A 26 -31.70 -0.51 -8.08
CA GLU A 26 -31.99 -1.95 -8.32
C GLU A 26 -30.76 -2.83 -8.03
N ASN A 27 -29.57 -2.31 -8.24
CA ASN A 27 -28.30 -3.00 -8.06
C ASN A 27 -27.70 -2.81 -6.66
N GLU A 28 -28.13 -1.80 -5.91
CA GLU A 28 -27.61 -1.50 -4.56
C GLU A 28 -27.75 -2.71 -3.62
N ILE A 29 -28.82 -3.47 -3.77
CA ILE A 29 -29.09 -4.67 -2.97
C ILE A 29 -28.03 -5.78 -3.17
N LEU A 30 -27.32 -5.77 -4.30
CA LEU A 30 -26.27 -6.74 -4.62
C LEU A 30 -24.89 -6.32 -4.07
N LYS A 31 -24.68 -5.06 -3.75
CA LYS A 31 -23.41 -4.54 -3.26
C LYS A 31 -22.85 -5.31 -2.06
N PRO A 32 -23.66 -5.64 -1.02
CA PRO A 32 -23.16 -6.44 0.11
C PRO A 32 -22.75 -7.86 -0.26
N LEU A 33 -23.30 -8.43 -1.34
CA LEU A 33 -22.89 -9.74 -1.85
C LEU A 33 -21.51 -9.63 -2.53
N TYR A 34 -21.32 -8.64 -3.39
CA TYR A 34 -20.05 -8.41 -4.08
C TYR A 34 -18.92 -8.03 -3.11
N ASP A 35 -19.21 -7.31 -2.03
CA ASP A 35 -18.25 -6.99 -0.98
C ASP A 35 -17.74 -8.20 -0.18
N ARG A 36 -18.44 -9.34 -0.26
CA ARG A 36 -18.01 -10.59 0.38
C ARG A 36 -17.01 -11.38 -0.44
N PHE A 37 -16.82 -11.02 -1.71
CA PHE A 37 -15.72 -11.55 -2.53
C PHE A 37 -14.50 -10.68 -2.34
N ASP A 38 -13.57 -11.15 -1.55
CA ASP A 38 -12.35 -10.38 -1.20
C ASP A 38 -11.47 -10.12 -2.43
N LEU A 39 -11.24 -11.14 -3.26
CA LEU A 39 -10.46 -11.02 -4.48
C LEU A 39 -11.36 -10.99 -5.72
N LYS A 40 -11.15 -10.00 -6.57
CA LYS A 40 -11.88 -9.81 -7.82
C LYS A 40 -10.87 -9.66 -8.95
N ILE A 41 -11.05 -10.44 -10.01
CA ILE A 41 -10.14 -10.47 -11.16
C ILE A 41 -10.96 -10.23 -12.41
N VAL A 42 -10.53 -9.24 -13.22
CA VAL A 42 -11.09 -9.03 -14.55
C VAL A 42 -10.30 -9.87 -15.54
N THR A 43 -11.01 -10.69 -16.33
CA THR A 43 -10.42 -11.47 -17.40
C THR A 43 -10.66 -10.78 -18.74
N GLU A 44 -9.62 -10.66 -19.56
CA GLU A 44 -9.69 -10.08 -20.88
C GLU A 44 -9.62 -11.15 -21.97
N TYR A 45 -10.01 -10.77 -23.19
CA TYR A 45 -9.79 -11.62 -24.36
C TYR A 45 -8.30 -11.87 -24.60
N VAL A 46 -7.97 -13.06 -25.11
CA VAL A 46 -6.59 -13.41 -25.47
C VAL A 46 -6.12 -12.51 -26.61
N LYS A 47 -5.31 -11.49 -26.32
CA LYS A 47 -4.87 -10.46 -27.28
C LYS A 47 -3.77 -10.97 -28.21
N GLU A 48 -2.91 -11.86 -27.75
CA GLU A 48 -1.76 -12.34 -28.50
C GLU A 48 -2.10 -13.50 -29.42
N LYS A 49 -1.62 -13.40 -30.68
CA LYS A 49 -1.86 -14.40 -31.73
C LYS A 49 -1.32 -15.78 -31.36
N ASP A 50 -0.12 -15.83 -30.80
CA ASP A 50 0.57 -17.07 -30.46
C ASP A 50 -0.17 -17.84 -29.36
N ASN A 51 -0.67 -17.14 -28.35
CA ASN A 51 -1.48 -17.72 -27.29
C ASN A 51 -2.81 -18.27 -27.84
N ARG A 52 -3.47 -17.52 -28.76
CA ARG A 52 -4.70 -18.01 -29.41
C ARG A 52 -4.42 -19.29 -30.24
N GLN A 53 -3.32 -19.32 -30.97
CA GLN A 53 -2.95 -20.50 -31.77
C GLN A 53 -2.58 -21.71 -30.90
N ALA A 54 -1.86 -21.48 -29.78
CA ALA A 54 -1.54 -22.53 -28.82
C ALA A 54 -2.81 -23.17 -28.24
N ILE A 55 -3.78 -22.35 -27.83
CA ILE A 55 -5.08 -22.83 -27.33
C ILE A 55 -5.84 -23.63 -28.40
N LEU A 56 -5.86 -23.13 -29.66
CA LEU A 56 -6.53 -23.83 -30.76
C LEU A 56 -5.88 -25.18 -31.02
N LYS A 57 -4.54 -25.26 -31.08
CA LYS A 57 -3.82 -26.52 -31.25
C LYS A 57 -4.10 -27.50 -30.11
N GLN A 58 -4.10 -27.02 -28.87
CA GLN A 58 -4.41 -27.85 -27.70
C GLN A 58 -5.83 -28.44 -27.79
N LYS A 59 -6.81 -27.63 -28.17
CA LYS A 59 -8.20 -28.10 -28.34
C LYS A 59 -8.35 -29.08 -29.50
N GLN A 60 -7.65 -28.86 -30.62
CA GLN A 60 -7.69 -29.76 -31.80
C GLN A 60 -7.03 -31.13 -31.52
N GLN A 61 -5.99 -31.13 -30.70
CA GLN A 61 -5.28 -32.38 -30.37
C GLN A 61 -6.03 -33.23 -29.36
N SER A 62 -7.22 -32.84 -28.90
CA SER A 62 -8.02 -33.57 -27.87
C SER A 62 -7.24 -33.98 -26.65
N ALA A 63 -6.05 -33.43 -26.47
CA ALA A 63 -5.18 -33.73 -25.37
C ALA A 63 -5.73 -33.07 -24.10
N LEU A 64 -6.61 -33.81 -23.43
CA LEU A 64 -6.79 -33.69 -22.00
C LEU A 64 -5.45 -34.05 -21.34
N LYS A 65 -4.48 -33.13 -21.39
CA LYS A 65 -3.38 -33.15 -20.46
C LYS A 65 -4.01 -32.91 -19.10
N SER A 66 -4.28 -34.00 -18.38
CA SER A 66 -4.55 -33.91 -16.97
C SER A 66 -3.31 -33.25 -16.38
N ASN A 67 -3.43 -32.01 -15.89
CA ASN A 67 -2.41 -31.44 -15.05
C ASN A 67 -2.34 -32.34 -13.82
N ASN A 68 -1.29 -33.15 -13.73
CA ASN A 68 -1.09 -34.10 -12.64
C ASN A 68 -0.63 -33.42 -11.34
N THR A 69 -0.62 -32.09 -11.29
CA THR A 69 -0.32 -31.34 -10.07
C THR A 69 -1.60 -31.29 -9.24
N MET A 70 -1.66 -32.14 -8.23
CA MET A 70 -2.78 -32.18 -7.29
C MET A 70 -2.26 -31.81 -5.90
N ILE A 71 -2.91 -30.85 -5.29
CA ILE A 71 -2.73 -30.51 -3.87
C ILE A 71 -3.86 -31.19 -3.11
N THR A 72 -3.52 -31.98 -2.10
CA THR A 72 -4.51 -32.61 -1.22
C THR A 72 -5.12 -31.59 -0.25
N LEU A 73 -6.30 -31.88 0.29
CA LEU A 73 -6.89 -31.01 1.33
C LEU A 73 -6.02 -30.86 2.57
N ASN A 74 -5.30 -31.90 2.96
CA ASN A 74 -4.41 -31.86 4.11
C ASN A 74 -3.21 -30.94 3.84
N GLU A 75 -2.64 -30.98 2.64
CA GLU A 75 -1.59 -30.04 2.22
C GLU A 75 -2.11 -28.60 2.20
N LEU A 76 -3.32 -28.38 1.66
CA LEU A 76 -3.92 -27.03 1.67
C LEU A 76 -4.09 -26.49 3.10
N TYR A 77 -4.57 -27.31 4.04
CA TYR A 77 -4.67 -26.90 5.44
C TYR A 77 -3.31 -26.65 6.10
N ALA A 78 -2.30 -27.46 5.76
CA ALA A 78 -0.93 -27.21 6.23
C ALA A 78 -0.43 -25.85 5.70
N MET A 79 -0.55 -25.59 4.40
CA MET A 79 -0.18 -24.33 3.77
C MET A 79 -0.91 -23.13 4.41
N GLN A 80 -2.21 -23.24 4.66
CA GLN A 80 -2.99 -22.16 5.34
C GLN A 80 -2.48 -21.87 6.75
N ASN A 81 -1.95 -22.87 7.46
CA ASN A 81 -1.35 -22.66 8.77
C ASN A 81 0.04 -22.04 8.67
N GLU A 82 0.83 -22.42 7.67
CA GLU A 82 2.15 -21.85 7.39
C GLU A 82 2.04 -20.37 6.97
N VAL A 83 1.04 -20.02 6.14
CA VAL A 83 0.77 -18.62 5.74
C VAL A 83 0.59 -17.71 6.97
N LYS A 84 -0.08 -18.18 8.03
CA LYS A 84 -0.27 -17.40 9.26
C LYS A 84 1.02 -17.10 10.02
N LEU A 85 2.08 -17.85 9.75
CA LEU A 85 3.39 -17.68 10.37
C LEU A 85 4.27 -16.68 9.61
N VAL A 86 3.88 -16.29 8.40
CA VAL A 86 4.59 -15.27 7.62
C VAL A 86 4.54 -13.93 8.37
N LYS A 87 5.72 -13.35 8.59
CA LYS A 87 5.87 -12.11 9.35
C LYS A 87 5.43 -10.90 8.52
N VAL A 88 4.77 -9.96 9.16
CA VAL A 88 4.43 -8.65 8.57
C VAL A 88 5.22 -7.58 9.34
N PRO A 89 6.27 -7.00 8.75
CA PRO A 89 7.02 -5.91 9.36
C PRO A 89 6.15 -4.67 9.61
N ASN A 90 6.49 -3.87 10.60
CA ASN A 90 5.73 -2.65 10.90
C ASN A 90 5.79 -1.64 9.74
N SER A 91 6.91 -1.58 9.01
CA SER A 91 7.06 -0.77 7.81
C SER A 91 6.01 -1.07 6.72
N ILE A 92 5.55 -2.32 6.61
CA ILE A 92 4.45 -2.69 5.70
C ILE A 92 3.13 -2.06 6.15
N ASN A 93 2.86 -1.98 7.47
CA ASN A 93 1.66 -1.33 7.98
C ASN A 93 1.69 0.19 7.71
N GLU A 94 2.85 0.82 7.81
CA GLU A 94 3.05 2.24 7.50
C GLU A 94 2.80 2.51 6.00
N ILE A 95 3.42 1.73 5.12
CA ILE A 95 3.17 1.80 3.67
C ILE A 95 1.69 1.57 3.35
N MET A 96 1.04 0.67 4.07
CA MET A 96 -0.38 0.39 3.89
C MET A 96 -1.27 1.59 4.26
N ASP A 97 -0.91 2.34 5.30
CA ASP A 97 -1.60 3.60 5.65
C ASP A 97 -1.36 4.69 4.59
N ASP A 98 -0.14 4.80 4.07
CA ASP A 98 0.18 5.72 2.95
C ASP A 98 -0.65 5.39 1.70
N ILE A 99 -0.81 4.11 1.37
CA ILE A 99 -1.68 3.65 0.27
C ILE A 99 -3.13 4.09 0.52
N LEU A 100 -3.65 3.87 1.73
CA LEU A 100 -5.02 4.26 2.09
C LEU A 100 -5.23 5.77 1.94
N CYS A 101 -4.29 6.58 2.45
CA CYS A 101 -4.33 8.04 2.35
C CYS A 101 -4.27 8.51 0.89
N ALA A 102 -3.41 7.90 0.06
CA ALA A 102 -3.30 8.22 -1.35
C ALA A 102 -4.57 7.87 -2.14
N LEU A 103 -5.19 6.73 -1.86
CA LEU A 103 -6.46 6.32 -2.48
C LEU A 103 -7.61 7.27 -2.09
N ARG A 104 -7.69 7.68 -0.82
CA ARG A 104 -8.68 8.66 -0.35
C ARG A 104 -8.55 10.02 -1.04
N ARG A 105 -7.32 10.49 -1.30
CA ARG A 105 -7.07 11.73 -2.08
C ARG A 105 -7.56 11.64 -3.53
N LYS A 106 -7.73 10.44 -4.06
CA LYS A 106 -8.27 10.15 -5.40
C LYS A 106 -9.74 9.70 -5.37
N ASP A 107 -10.46 10.03 -4.29
CA ASP A 107 -11.88 9.68 -4.06
C ASP A 107 -12.18 8.17 -4.08
N ILE A 108 -11.17 7.32 -3.86
CA ILE A 108 -11.36 5.88 -3.71
C ILE A 108 -11.46 5.54 -2.22
N HIS A 109 -12.65 5.09 -1.81
CA HIS A 109 -12.94 4.78 -0.42
C HIS A 109 -12.81 3.27 -0.15
N ILE A 110 -11.77 2.93 0.61
CA ILE A 110 -11.58 1.57 1.12
C ILE A 110 -12.30 1.45 2.46
N SER A 111 -13.17 0.44 2.61
CA SER A 111 -13.84 0.19 3.88
C SER A 111 -12.85 -0.26 4.95
N ASP A 112 -13.13 0.09 6.22
CA ASP A 112 -12.33 -0.35 7.37
C ASP A 112 -12.19 -1.87 7.41
N ARG A 113 -13.25 -2.59 7.04
CA ARG A 113 -13.21 -4.05 6.92
C ARG A 113 -12.11 -4.51 5.96
N LYS A 114 -12.01 -3.93 4.77
CA LYS A 114 -10.97 -4.28 3.79
C LYS A 114 -9.60 -3.84 4.29
N PHE A 115 -9.50 -2.64 4.84
CA PHE A 115 -8.24 -2.12 5.34
C PHE A 115 -7.65 -3.02 6.44
N PHE A 116 -8.43 -3.39 7.45
CA PHE A 116 -7.94 -4.23 8.55
C PHE A 116 -7.79 -5.72 8.21
N ASN A 117 -8.35 -6.19 7.10
CA ASN A 117 -8.26 -7.61 6.68
C ASN A 117 -7.30 -7.85 5.49
N TYR A 118 -6.41 -6.92 5.14
CA TYR A 118 -5.46 -7.11 4.05
C TYR A 118 -4.36 -8.14 4.37
N THR A 119 -3.99 -8.25 5.64
CA THR A 119 -2.85 -9.04 6.12
C THR A 119 -2.81 -10.49 5.60
N PRO A 120 -3.89 -11.30 5.70
CA PRO A 120 -3.85 -12.67 5.20
C PRO A 120 -3.58 -12.78 3.69
N ILE A 121 -3.95 -11.75 2.92
CA ILE A 121 -3.78 -11.72 1.47
C ILE A 121 -2.31 -11.52 1.12
N VAL A 122 -1.66 -10.54 1.76
CA VAL A 122 -0.23 -10.26 1.52
C VAL A 122 0.67 -11.35 2.11
N GLN A 123 0.28 -11.96 3.24
CA GLN A 123 0.97 -13.14 3.77
C GLN A 123 0.92 -14.32 2.81
N ALA A 124 -0.25 -14.56 2.18
CA ALA A 124 -0.38 -15.60 1.17
C ALA A 124 0.46 -15.30 -0.08
N ALA A 125 0.54 -14.03 -0.51
CA ALA A 125 1.40 -13.62 -1.62
C ALA A 125 2.88 -13.89 -1.32
N ALA A 126 3.37 -13.47 -0.15
CA ALA A 126 4.73 -13.72 0.31
C ALA A 126 5.04 -15.23 0.40
N TYR A 127 4.11 -16.03 0.96
CA TYR A 127 4.25 -17.48 1.05
C TYR A 127 4.36 -18.13 -0.33
N ILE A 128 3.52 -17.76 -1.29
CA ILE A 128 3.56 -18.26 -2.67
C ILE A 128 4.88 -17.88 -3.35
N ARG A 129 5.43 -16.72 -3.05
CA ARG A 129 6.76 -16.29 -3.50
C ARG A 129 7.90 -17.06 -2.84
N GLY A 130 7.63 -17.83 -1.78
CA GLY A 130 8.61 -18.61 -1.02
C GLY A 130 9.33 -17.82 0.08
N SER A 131 8.72 -16.75 0.58
CA SER A 131 9.25 -15.92 1.66
C SER A 131 8.52 -16.15 2.99
N ASP A 132 9.23 -16.05 4.09
CA ASP A 132 8.69 -16.08 5.45
C ASP A 132 8.33 -14.68 5.98
N THR A 133 8.54 -13.65 5.16
CA THR A 133 8.33 -12.25 5.52
C THR A 133 7.71 -11.50 4.34
N VAL A 134 6.70 -10.69 4.62
CA VAL A 134 6.03 -9.84 3.64
C VAL A 134 6.97 -8.70 3.22
N SER A 135 7.07 -8.47 1.93
CA SER A 135 7.79 -7.35 1.31
C SER A 135 6.82 -6.38 0.63
N VAL A 136 7.34 -5.22 0.23
CA VAL A 136 6.54 -4.18 -0.44
C VAL A 136 5.92 -4.69 -1.75
N GLU A 137 6.62 -5.55 -2.49
CA GLU A 137 6.10 -6.12 -3.74
C GLU A 137 4.87 -7.02 -3.53
N ASP A 138 4.72 -7.64 -2.35
CA ASP A 138 3.55 -8.45 -2.02
C ASP A 138 2.27 -7.60 -1.90
N LEU A 139 2.40 -6.28 -1.65
CA LEU A 139 1.27 -5.35 -1.64
C LEU A 139 0.61 -5.17 -3.02
N MET A 140 1.32 -5.48 -4.10
CA MET A 140 0.79 -5.36 -5.47
C MET A 140 -0.42 -6.26 -5.72
N ILE A 141 -0.61 -7.35 -4.95
CA ILE A 141 -1.80 -8.21 -5.05
C ILE A 141 -3.08 -7.46 -4.68
N LEU A 142 -2.96 -6.41 -3.85
CA LEU A 142 -4.08 -5.62 -3.35
C LEU A 142 -4.81 -4.85 -4.45
N LYS A 143 -4.22 -4.71 -5.63
CA LYS A 143 -4.94 -4.22 -6.83
C LYS A 143 -6.19 -5.03 -7.14
N ASN A 144 -6.22 -6.32 -6.79
CA ASN A 144 -7.35 -7.21 -7.00
C ASN A 144 -8.30 -7.27 -5.78
N TYR A 145 -7.94 -6.60 -4.71
CA TYR A 145 -8.66 -6.60 -3.44
C TYR A 145 -9.45 -5.31 -3.20
N PHE A 146 -8.88 -4.16 -3.52
CA PHE A 146 -9.44 -2.88 -3.11
C PHE A 146 -10.62 -2.38 -3.95
N TRP A 147 -10.61 -2.62 -5.25
CA TRP A 147 -11.62 -2.02 -6.12
C TRP A 147 -13.05 -2.56 -5.86
N THR A 148 -14.00 -1.67 -6.07
CA THR A 148 -15.44 -1.97 -6.03
C THR A 148 -16.01 -1.97 -7.44
N THR A 149 -15.63 -0.97 -8.25
CA THR A 149 -16.00 -0.85 -9.66
C THR A 149 -14.77 -1.00 -10.56
N PRO A 150 -14.91 -1.56 -11.77
CA PRO A 150 -13.78 -1.76 -12.68
C PRO A 150 -13.04 -0.47 -13.05
N SER A 151 -13.70 0.69 -13.02
CA SER A 151 -13.11 2.00 -13.29
C SER A 151 -12.03 2.41 -12.28
N GLU A 152 -12.05 1.84 -11.08
CA GLU A 152 -11.08 2.13 -10.02
C GLU A 152 -9.76 1.38 -10.18
N ILE A 153 -9.75 0.28 -10.99
CA ILE A 153 -8.61 -0.66 -11.08
C ILE A 153 -7.33 0.05 -11.53
N GLU A 154 -7.41 0.90 -12.54
CA GLU A 154 -6.25 1.60 -13.09
C GLU A 154 -5.67 2.57 -12.04
N THR A 155 -6.52 3.38 -11.43
CA THR A 155 -6.11 4.34 -10.39
C THR A 155 -5.48 3.63 -9.18
N ILE A 156 -6.09 2.51 -8.72
CA ILE A 156 -5.53 1.72 -7.62
C ILE A 156 -4.17 1.11 -8.01
N SER A 157 -4.07 0.57 -9.22
CA SER A 157 -2.82 -0.01 -9.72
C SER A 157 -1.70 1.03 -9.79
N ASP A 158 -2.01 2.26 -10.20
CA ASP A 158 -1.04 3.33 -10.31
C ASP A 158 -0.58 3.84 -8.94
N VAL A 159 -1.51 3.98 -7.98
CA VAL A 159 -1.17 4.32 -6.59
C VAL A 159 -0.28 3.25 -5.96
N LEU A 160 -0.62 1.96 -6.15
CA LEU A 160 0.20 0.87 -5.63
C LEU A 160 1.60 0.89 -6.25
N LYS A 161 1.73 1.08 -7.56
CA LYS A 161 3.03 1.19 -8.23
C LYS A 161 3.82 2.38 -7.70
N GLU A 162 3.21 3.57 -7.65
CA GLU A 162 3.86 4.79 -7.19
C GLU A 162 4.46 4.63 -5.79
N ILE A 163 3.72 3.99 -4.87
CA ILE A 163 4.16 3.82 -3.49
C ILE A 163 5.09 2.61 -3.33
N CYS A 164 4.79 1.49 -4.01
CA CYS A 164 5.57 0.27 -3.85
C CYS A 164 6.88 0.27 -4.64
N ASP A 165 6.97 1.00 -5.77
CA ASP A 165 8.21 1.09 -6.54
C ASP A 165 9.27 1.95 -5.83
N ASN A 166 8.85 2.91 -5.00
CA ASN A 166 9.78 3.75 -4.26
C ASN A 166 9.20 4.30 -2.93
N PRO A 167 8.93 3.42 -1.96
CA PRO A 167 8.25 3.80 -0.71
C PRO A 167 9.07 4.80 0.12
N ILE A 168 10.40 4.66 0.14
CA ILE A 168 11.31 5.54 0.88
C ILE A 168 11.30 6.94 0.28
N LYS A 169 11.37 7.05 -1.04
CA LYS A 169 11.31 8.35 -1.72
C LYS A 169 10.03 9.09 -1.38
N LYS A 170 8.88 8.40 -1.45
CA LYS A 170 7.59 9.01 -1.12
C LYS A 170 7.54 9.49 0.33
N ARG A 171 8.03 8.68 1.26
CA ARG A 171 8.09 9.06 2.68
C ARG A 171 8.94 10.31 2.89
N ILE A 172 10.09 10.39 2.20
CA ILE A 172 10.97 11.58 2.22
C ILE A 172 10.23 12.79 1.66
N ASP A 173 9.59 12.66 0.49
CA ASP A 173 8.88 13.76 -0.18
C ASP A 173 7.72 14.30 0.72
N ASP A 174 6.95 13.42 1.36
CA ASP A 174 5.88 13.80 2.30
C ASP A 174 6.45 14.53 3.54
N LEU A 175 7.56 14.06 4.11
CA LEU A 175 8.21 14.70 5.26
C LEU A 175 8.79 16.08 4.91
N ILE A 176 9.38 16.24 3.75
CA ILE A 176 9.86 17.55 3.26
C ILE A 176 8.68 18.49 3.00
N ALA A 177 7.58 18.01 2.42
CA ALA A 177 6.38 18.82 2.22
C ALA A 177 5.81 19.34 3.56
N MET A 178 5.80 18.54 4.63
CA MET A 178 5.42 18.98 5.98
C MET A 178 6.34 20.08 6.50
N ALA A 179 7.64 19.99 6.26
CA ALA A 179 8.60 21.01 6.65
C ALA A 179 8.41 22.32 5.88
N ASP A 180 8.12 22.25 4.59
CA ASP A 180 7.84 23.41 3.74
C ASP A 180 6.53 24.10 4.18
N GLU A 181 5.47 23.34 4.48
CA GLU A 181 4.22 23.90 5.02
C GLU A 181 4.44 24.62 6.36
N ALA A 182 5.20 23.99 7.27
CA ALA A 182 5.55 24.59 8.55
C ALA A 182 6.38 25.89 8.37
N PHE A 183 7.25 25.93 7.37
CA PHE A 183 8.04 27.10 7.03
C PHE A 183 7.16 28.23 6.43
N GLU A 184 6.23 27.90 5.53
CA GLU A 184 5.28 28.89 4.97
C GLU A 184 4.39 29.49 6.07
N ASP A 185 3.85 28.65 6.96
CA ASP A 185 3.08 29.10 8.14
C ASP A 185 3.88 30.05 9.02
N PHE A 186 5.16 29.75 9.25
CA PHE A 186 6.06 30.63 9.99
C PHE A 186 6.29 31.93 9.26
N MET A 187 6.54 31.92 7.96
CA MET A 187 6.78 33.13 7.17
C MET A 187 5.57 34.06 7.17
N ALA A 188 4.36 33.50 7.13
CA ALA A 188 3.10 34.27 7.24
C ALA A 188 2.91 34.92 8.62
N ASN A 189 3.48 34.33 9.69
CA ASN A 189 3.29 34.78 11.08
C ASN A 189 4.64 35.10 11.78
N SER A 190 5.66 35.49 11.03
CA SER A 190 7.05 35.59 11.50
C SER A 190 7.27 36.58 12.64
N GLU A 191 6.36 37.55 12.88
CA GLU A 191 6.45 38.50 14.00
C GLU A 191 6.12 37.85 15.36
N ASN A 192 5.35 36.75 15.36
CA ASN A 192 4.97 36.07 16.58
C ASN A 192 6.10 35.18 17.10
N ASN A 193 6.57 35.41 18.33
CA ASN A 193 7.63 34.56 18.92
C ASN A 193 7.22 33.11 19.15
N ARG A 194 5.92 32.85 19.34
CA ARG A 194 5.41 31.46 19.45
C ARG A 194 5.52 30.70 18.12
N ALA A 195 5.42 31.42 16.97
CA ALA A 195 5.55 30.80 15.67
C ALA A 195 6.97 30.20 15.44
N PHE A 196 8.02 30.87 15.94
CA PHE A 196 9.37 30.36 15.90
C PHE A 196 9.53 29.02 16.66
N GLY A 197 8.97 28.95 17.88
CA GLY A 197 8.99 27.71 18.66
C GLY A 197 8.23 26.57 17.98
N LYS A 198 7.07 26.88 17.36
CA LYS A 198 6.26 25.89 16.62
C LYS A 198 7.01 25.32 15.42
N VAL A 199 7.54 26.19 14.53
CA VAL A 199 8.27 25.73 13.34
C VAL A 199 9.53 24.96 13.71
N ARG A 200 10.28 25.39 14.73
CA ARG A 200 11.46 24.68 15.21
C ARG A 200 11.12 23.26 15.67
N ASN A 201 10.07 23.11 16.46
CA ASN A 201 9.65 21.79 16.95
C ASN A 201 9.20 20.88 15.80
N GLU A 202 8.49 21.42 14.80
CA GLU A 202 8.05 20.65 13.64
C GLU A 202 9.24 20.22 12.78
N LEU A 203 10.20 21.12 12.50
CA LEU A 203 11.42 20.76 11.77
C LEU A 203 12.26 19.70 12.51
N MET A 204 12.33 19.79 13.85
CA MET A 204 13.00 18.76 14.66
C MET A 204 12.31 17.41 14.59
N ARG A 205 10.97 17.40 14.59
CA ARG A 205 10.20 16.18 14.43
C ARG A 205 10.43 15.55 13.06
N VAL A 206 10.35 16.35 11.99
CA VAL A 206 10.63 15.88 10.63
C VAL A 206 12.05 15.33 10.52
N TYR A 207 13.04 15.99 11.14
CA TYR A 207 14.42 15.50 11.16
C TYR A 207 14.54 14.14 11.86
N ALA A 208 13.90 13.97 13.00
CA ALA A 208 13.87 12.71 13.73
C ALA A 208 13.18 11.60 12.91
N ASP A 209 12.06 11.91 12.26
CA ASP A 209 11.33 10.96 11.44
C ASP A 209 12.17 10.53 10.21
N LEU A 210 12.93 11.45 9.57
CA LEU A 210 13.87 11.11 8.49
C LEU A 210 14.98 10.17 8.99
N GLN A 211 15.56 10.42 10.16
CA GLN A 211 16.62 9.60 10.73
C GLN A 211 16.13 8.20 11.16
N ASN A 212 14.86 8.03 11.42
CA ASN A 212 14.25 6.76 11.80
C ASN A 212 13.78 5.91 10.61
N ILE A 213 13.95 6.38 9.36
CA ILE A 213 13.63 5.57 8.17
C ILE A 213 14.66 4.44 8.06
N GLU A 214 14.18 3.20 8.05
CA GLU A 214 15.03 2.03 7.82
C GLU A 214 15.49 1.99 6.36
N CYS A 215 16.81 2.08 6.14
CA CYS A 215 17.41 2.01 4.80
C CYS A 215 17.55 0.55 4.36
N ALA A 216 17.03 0.22 3.19
CA ALA A 216 17.25 -1.09 2.56
C ALA A 216 18.46 -1.10 1.61
N SER A 217 18.93 0.09 1.17
CA SER A 217 20.04 0.24 0.24
C SER A 217 20.89 1.48 0.53
N GLU A 218 22.11 1.52 0.01
CA GLU A 218 23.01 2.68 0.07
C GLU A 218 22.39 3.91 -0.65
N ASP A 219 21.64 3.68 -1.73
CA ASP A 219 20.92 4.72 -2.47
C ASP A 219 19.82 5.39 -1.62
N ASP A 220 19.15 4.62 -0.78
CA ASP A 220 18.17 5.16 0.16
C ASP A 220 18.83 6.01 1.24
N GLY A 221 20.00 5.58 1.75
CA GLY A 221 20.80 6.37 2.69
C GLY A 221 21.18 7.73 2.13
N ASN A 222 21.64 7.78 0.88
CA ASN A 222 22.00 9.02 0.19
C ASN A 222 20.79 9.96 0.04
N LYS A 223 19.61 9.43 -0.30
CA LYS A 223 18.36 10.22 -0.41
C LYS A 223 17.95 10.84 0.92
N ILE A 224 18.11 10.11 2.02
CA ILE A 224 17.82 10.61 3.37
C ILE A 224 18.81 11.71 3.75
N GLU A 225 20.10 11.55 3.45
CA GLU A 225 21.12 12.56 3.71
C GLU A 225 20.86 13.86 2.93
N ASP A 226 20.47 13.76 1.66
CA ASP A 226 20.05 14.89 0.83
C ASP A 226 18.84 15.61 1.44
N ALA A 227 17.84 14.86 1.90
CA ALA A 227 16.64 15.40 2.55
C ALA A 227 17.00 16.12 3.87
N CYS A 228 17.86 15.54 4.69
CA CYS A 228 18.36 16.18 5.91
C CYS A 228 19.09 17.50 5.60
N THR A 229 19.89 17.54 4.53
CA THR A 229 20.57 18.75 4.08
C THR A 229 19.57 19.82 3.63
N GLN A 230 18.53 19.45 2.91
CA GLN A 230 17.44 20.35 2.54
C GLN A 230 16.72 20.91 3.78
N LEU A 231 16.42 20.07 4.76
CA LEU A 231 15.76 20.46 6.00
C LEU A 231 16.61 21.42 6.84
N GLU A 232 17.93 21.20 6.91
CA GLU A 232 18.88 22.13 7.54
C GLU A 232 18.88 23.49 6.83
N SER A 233 18.76 23.52 5.50
CA SER A 233 18.63 24.78 4.74
C SER A 233 17.36 25.55 5.10
N ILE A 234 16.21 24.84 5.28
CA ILE A 234 14.96 25.45 5.71
C ILE A 234 15.11 26.00 7.14
N SER A 235 15.67 25.20 8.06
CA SER A 235 15.95 25.60 9.43
C SER A 235 16.80 26.88 9.49
N LYS A 236 17.88 26.93 8.72
CA LYS A 236 18.75 28.09 8.62
C LYS A 236 17.99 29.36 8.25
N LYS A 237 17.08 29.30 7.24
CA LYS A 237 16.25 30.44 6.82
C LYS A 237 15.32 30.91 7.96
N VAL A 238 14.80 30.00 8.78
CA VAL A 238 13.97 30.31 9.96
C VAL A 238 14.77 31.12 11.00
N TYR A 239 16.01 30.68 11.31
CA TYR A 239 16.89 31.39 12.25
C TYR A 239 17.33 32.76 11.72
N GLU A 240 17.70 32.85 10.44
CA GLU A 240 18.11 34.09 9.77
C GLU A 240 16.98 35.13 9.80
N LYS A 241 15.72 34.72 9.58
CA LYS A 241 14.53 35.60 9.63
C LYS A 241 14.35 36.26 10.99
N LYS A 242 14.74 35.57 12.07
CA LYS A 242 14.67 36.11 13.45
C LYS A 242 15.96 36.75 13.95
N ASN A 243 17.03 36.75 13.15
CA ASN A 243 18.37 37.18 13.56
C ASN A 243 18.89 36.41 14.81
N PHE A 244 18.55 35.13 14.91
CA PHE A 244 19.03 34.24 15.97
C PHE A 244 20.29 33.51 15.55
N THR A 245 21.10 33.08 16.52
CA THR A 245 22.24 32.20 16.27
C THR A 245 21.73 30.86 15.74
N ILE A 246 22.26 30.42 14.60
CA ILE A 246 21.87 29.16 13.97
C ILE A 246 22.33 28.01 14.84
N VAL A 247 21.41 27.09 15.16
CA VAL A 247 21.70 25.82 15.82
C VAL A 247 21.26 24.73 14.83
N PRO A 248 22.20 23.89 14.35
CA PRO A 248 21.87 22.79 13.45
C PRO A 248 20.89 21.80 14.07
N LEU A 249 19.99 21.23 13.25
CA LEU A 249 19.04 20.21 13.70
C LEU A 249 19.79 18.95 14.14
N SER A 250 20.86 18.60 13.43
CA SER A 250 21.75 17.48 13.74
C SER A 250 22.35 17.57 15.16
N GLU A 251 22.83 18.75 15.56
CA GLU A 251 23.36 18.95 16.91
C GLU A 251 22.26 18.86 17.99
N THR A 252 21.10 19.42 17.70
CA THR A 252 19.95 19.37 18.64
C THR A 252 19.42 17.95 18.80
N TYR A 253 19.38 17.19 17.71
CA TYR A 253 18.96 15.78 17.72
C TYR A 253 19.93 14.90 18.52
N ALA A 254 21.24 15.07 18.31
CA ALA A 254 22.28 14.34 19.04
C ALA A 254 22.26 14.59 20.58
N GLN A 255 21.69 15.70 21.04
CA GLN A 255 21.53 16.00 22.46
C GLN A 255 20.28 15.39 23.11
N GLN A 256 19.35 14.84 22.30
CA GLN A 256 18.10 14.23 22.75
C GLN A 256 18.16 12.70 22.83
N ILE A 257 19.17 12.07 22.21
CA ILE A 257 19.48 10.64 22.30
C ILE A 257 20.46 10.40 23.45
#